data_262ed325b1a6f23258fb8147141a2545
#
_entry.id   262ed325b1a6f23258fb8147141a2545
#
_cell.length_a   1.000
_cell.length_b   1.000
_cell.length_c   1.000
_cell.angle_alpha   90.00
_cell.angle_beta   90.00
_cell.angle_gamma   90.00
#
_symmetry.space_group_name_H-M   'P 1'
#
loop_
_entity.id
_entity.type
_entity.pdbx_description
1 polymer ?
#
loop_
_entity_poly.entity_id
_entity_poly.type
_entity_poly.pdbx_seq_one_letter_code
_entity_poly.pdbx_strand_id
1 'polypeptide(L)'
;VYPERLRAAIDAGWHTGKELPGSAGLGHVGAMKLISDGSLNTRSAYCSTPYSGIEPLTYGTLSYTPQQIEDYMRLATEHGFDIACHAIGDEANTIALNAVAATHAHGSIEHAQMLKPVDIPRFAELGLTASIQPQHAMDDRDVITRFWANPAGIPYPFRALHDAGTTLRMGSDAPVAPLDPWLAISAAVLGTESSDREPFQPEQCLDVHTSLAASTATGRDRLASGDPADVVLLDADPYAADTPEAMRAMPQHVVMTLLCGE
;
A
#
# COMPACT_ATOMS: atom_id res chain seq x y z
N VAL A 1 10.06 11.80 -5.48
CA VAL A 1 10.05 13.28 -5.55
C VAL A 1 8.72 13.79 -5.02
N TYR A 2 8.70 14.83 -4.17
CA TYR A 2 7.45 15.49 -3.73
C TYR A 2 6.99 16.55 -4.74
N PRO A 3 5.68 16.90 -4.77
CA PRO A 3 5.11 17.86 -5.74
C PRO A 3 5.86 19.20 -5.79
N GLU A 4 6.28 19.73 -4.63
CA GLU A 4 6.99 21.02 -4.53
C GLU A 4 8.38 20.98 -5.16
N ARG A 5 8.93 19.78 -5.37
CA ARG A 5 10.25 19.56 -6.00
C ARG A 5 10.16 19.01 -7.42
N LEU A 6 8.94 18.69 -7.89
CA LEU A 6 8.73 18.01 -9.16
C LEU A 6 9.30 18.85 -10.33
N ARG A 7 8.98 20.14 -10.39
CA ARG A 7 9.49 21.01 -11.46
C ARG A 7 11.03 21.05 -11.50
N ALA A 8 11.67 21.21 -10.34
CA ALA A 8 13.13 21.22 -10.26
C ALA A 8 13.74 19.85 -10.65
N ALA A 9 13.06 18.75 -10.34
CA ALA A 9 13.51 17.43 -10.76
C ALA A 9 13.40 17.25 -12.29
N ILE A 10 12.30 17.71 -12.88
CA ILE A 10 12.10 17.73 -14.34
C ILE A 10 13.19 18.54 -15.02
N ASP A 11 13.45 19.77 -14.56
CA ASP A 11 14.47 20.67 -15.12
C ASP A 11 15.89 20.08 -15.01
N ALA A 12 16.14 19.24 -14.00
CA ALA A 12 17.38 18.47 -13.83
C ALA A 12 17.41 17.18 -14.66
N GLY A 13 16.38 16.90 -15.46
CA GLY A 13 16.27 15.70 -16.31
C GLY A 13 16.03 14.41 -15.55
N TRP A 14 15.42 14.47 -14.36
CA TRP A 14 15.02 13.29 -13.60
C TRP A 14 13.65 12.75 -14.09
N HIS A 15 13.48 11.43 -14.00
CA HIS A 15 12.23 10.69 -14.26
C HIS A 15 12.27 9.37 -13.48
N THR A 16 11.14 8.71 -13.30
CA THR A 16 11.08 7.39 -12.64
C THR A 16 11.96 6.37 -13.37
N GLY A 17 12.71 5.59 -12.62
CA GLY A 17 13.62 4.57 -13.13
C GLY A 17 14.99 5.08 -13.57
N LYS A 18 15.22 6.40 -13.60
CA LYS A 18 16.57 6.92 -13.91
C LYS A 18 17.56 6.54 -12.81
N GLU A 19 18.70 5.98 -13.18
CA GLU A 19 19.74 5.59 -12.23
C GLU A 19 20.30 6.82 -11.49
N LEU A 20 20.49 6.66 -10.18
CA LEU A 20 21.11 7.69 -9.35
C LEU A 20 22.63 7.70 -9.57
N PRO A 21 23.25 8.86 -9.72
CA PRO A 21 24.70 8.95 -9.91
C PRO A 21 25.46 8.29 -8.77
N GLY A 22 26.38 7.38 -9.12
CA GLY A 22 27.23 6.68 -8.16
C GLY A 22 26.57 5.51 -7.42
N SER A 23 25.35 5.13 -7.80
CA SER A 23 24.63 4.01 -7.17
C SER A 23 25.06 2.62 -7.70
N ALA A 24 25.86 2.58 -8.76
CA ALA A 24 26.28 1.32 -9.43
C ALA A 24 25.09 0.40 -9.78
N GLY A 25 23.98 1.01 -10.24
CA GLY A 25 22.74 0.29 -10.61
C GLY A 25 21.83 -0.08 -9.43
N LEU A 26 22.25 0.18 -8.19
CA LEU A 26 21.48 -0.20 -7.00
C LEU A 26 20.42 0.86 -6.59
N GLY A 27 20.51 2.08 -7.16
CA GLY A 27 19.61 3.16 -6.81
C GLY A 27 18.99 3.83 -8.03
N HIS A 28 17.68 4.03 -7.99
CA HIS A 28 16.93 4.69 -9.06
C HIS A 28 16.00 5.77 -8.49
N VAL A 29 15.66 6.73 -9.33
CA VAL A 29 14.63 7.72 -9.01
C VAL A 29 13.28 7.03 -8.91
N GLY A 30 12.60 7.22 -7.79
CA GLY A 30 11.25 6.70 -7.58
C GLY A 30 10.17 7.62 -8.16
N ALA A 31 8.92 7.26 -7.88
CA ALA A 31 7.74 7.99 -8.29
C ALA A 31 7.63 9.40 -7.68
N MET A 32 6.73 10.21 -8.22
CA MET A 32 6.26 11.41 -7.53
C MET A 32 5.35 10.98 -6.36
N LYS A 33 5.79 11.28 -5.11
CA LYS A 33 5.00 11.01 -3.90
C LYS A 33 4.06 12.18 -3.61
N LEU A 34 2.76 11.92 -3.70
CA LEU A 34 1.71 12.85 -3.37
C LEU A 34 0.95 12.36 -2.14
N ILE A 35 0.77 13.20 -1.13
CA ILE A 35 0.02 12.89 0.09
C ILE A 35 -1.32 13.64 -0.01
N SER A 36 -2.39 12.92 -0.42
CA SER A 36 -3.67 13.54 -0.74
C SER A 36 -4.49 13.90 0.51
N ASP A 37 -4.41 13.07 1.55
CA ASP A 37 -5.14 13.26 2.80
C ASP A 37 -4.30 12.87 4.02
N GLY A 38 -4.91 12.83 5.19
CA GLY A 38 -4.26 12.41 6.42
C GLY A 38 -4.52 10.95 6.77
N SER A 39 -4.50 10.61 8.07
CA SER A 39 -4.66 9.25 8.57
C SER A 39 -5.93 9.08 9.43
N LEU A 40 -6.35 7.83 9.63
CA LEU A 40 -7.45 7.49 10.53
C LEU A 40 -7.13 7.89 11.97
N ASN A 41 -5.94 7.58 12.48
CA ASN A 41 -5.54 7.84 13.86
C ASN A 41 -5.56 9.33 14.22
N THR A 42 -5.29 10.21 13.26
CA THR A 42 -5.40 11.66 13.44
C THR A 42 -6.78 12.22 13.08
N ARG A 43 -7.70 11.37 12.62
CA ARG A 43 -9.04 11.71 12.12
C ARG A 43 -9.00 12.75 10.99
N SER A 44 -7.98 12.63 10.16
CA SER A 44 -7.74 13.50 9.02
C SER A 44 -7.78 12.80 7.65
N ALA A 45 -7.95 11.46 7.62
CA ALA A 45 -8.28 10.77 6.39
C ALA A 45 -9.60 11.32 5.82
N TYR A 46 -9.63 11.67 4.53
CA TYR A 46 -10.75 12.39 3.94
C TYR A 46 -11.84 11.43 3.46
N CYS A 47 -12.97 11.46 4.18
CA CYS A 47 -14.05 10.50 4.05
C CYS A 47 -15.32 11.16 3.50
N SER A 48 -16.15 10.39 2.79
CA SER A 48 -17.48 10.82 2.33
C SER A 48 -18.52 10.86 3.45
N THR A 49 -18.28 10.15 4.56
CA THR A 49 -19.08 10.20 5.79
C THR A 49 -18.25 10.81 6.92
N PRO A 50 -18.90 11.54 7.86
CA PRO A 50 -18.16 12.15 8.95
C PRO A 50 -17.67 11.11 9.96
N TYR A 51 -16.61 11.44 10.66
CA TYR A 51 -16.13 10.66 11.80
C TYR A 51 -17.16 10.60 12.91
N SER A 52 -17.45 9.39 13.41
CA SER A 52 -18.42 9.17 14.46
C SER A 52 -17.94 9.71 15.80
N GLY A 53 -18.83 10.40 16.55
CA GLY A 53 -18.54 10.86 17.91
C GLY A 53 -17.49 11.95 18.03
N ILE A 54 -17.24 12.71 16.96
CA ILE A 54 -16.32 13.86 16.94
C ILE A 54 -17.11 15.17 16.80
N GLU A 55 -16.81 16.14 17.66
CA GLU A 55 -17.32 17.51 17.62
C GLU A 55 -16.18 18.51 17.61
N PRO A 56 -16.18 19.51 16.73
CA PRO A 56 -17.13 19.70 15.64
C PRO A 56 -17.05 18.60 14.59
N LEU A 57 -18.17 18.39 13.87
CA LEU A 57 -18.26 17.40 12.80
C LEU A 57 -17.10 17.55 11.80
N THR A 58 -16.41 16.45 11.51
CA THR A 58 -15.30 16.45 10.54
C THR A 58 -15.38 15.26 9.59
N TYR A 59 -14.97 15.48 8.34
CA TYR A 59 -14.81 14.49 7.28
C TYR A 59 -13.33 14.18 7.02
N GLY A 60 -12.42 14.72 7.85
CA GLY A 60 -10.98 14.75 7.57
C GLY A 60 -10.61 15.96 6.70
N THR A 61 -9.43 15.91 6.08
CA THR A 61 -8.88 17.02 5.29
C THR A 61 -8.11 16.52 4.08
N LEU A 62 -8.24 17.23 2.97
CA LEU A 62 -7.35 17.08 1.82
C LEU A 62 -6.14 18.00 1.97
N SER A 63 -4.95 17.51 1.61
CA SER A 63 -3.72 18.30 1.53
C SER A 63 -3.70 19.19 0.28
N TYR A 64 -4.38 18.75 -0.77
CA TYR A 64 -4.50 19.42 -2.07
C TYR A 64 -5.93 19.35 -2.56
N THR A 65 -6.36 20.38 -3.31
CA THR A 65 -7.66 20.31 -3.99
C THR A 65 -7.67 19.22 -5.07
N PRO A 66 -8.83 18.67 -5.46
CA PRO A 66 -8.90 17.69 -6.56
C PRO A 66 -8.22 18.18 -7.84
N GLN A 67 -8.34 19.46 -8.18
CA GLN A 67 -7.68 20.03 -9.34
C GLN A 67 -6.15 20.03 -9.20
N GLN A 68 -5.62 20.37 -8.02
CA GLN A 68 -4.18 20.34 -7.78
C GLN A 68 -3.62 18.91 -7.86
N ILE A 69 -4.36 17.91 -7.38
CA ILE A 69 -3.99 16.50 -7.49
C ILE A 69 -3.88 16.11 -8.98
N GLU A 70 -4.88 16.45 -9.78
CA GLU A 70 -4.88 16.21 -11.22
C GLU A 70 -3.74 16.94 -11.92
N ASP A 71 -3.51 18.22 -11.61
CA ASP A 71 -2.43 19.01 -12.22
C ASP A 71 -1.04 18.42 -11.93
N TYR A 72 -0.78 17.97 -10.69
CA TYR A 72 0.48 17.31 -10.34
C TYR A 72 0.64 15.96 -11.02
N MET A 73 -0.41 15.13 -11.09
CA MET A 73 -0.37 13.86 -11.78
C MET A 73 -0.14 14.05 -13.29
N ARG A 74 -0.79 15.03 -13.90
CA ARG A 74 -0.58 15.40 -15.31
C ARG A 74 0.87 15.80 -15.57
N LEU A 75 1.40 16.73 -14.75
CA LEU A 75 2.78 17.18 -14.88
C LEU A 75 3.77 16.01 -14.71
N ALA A 76 3.53 15.12 -13.74
CA ALA A 76 4.36 13.94 -13.53
C ALA A 76 4.35 13.02 -14.76
N THR A 77 3.17 12.67 -15.26
CA THR A 77 2.99 11.78 -16.41
C THR A 77 3.63 12.33 -17.67
N GLU A 78 3.45 13.63 -17.98
CA GLU A 78 4.02 14.30 -19.15
C GLU A 78 5.56 14.27 -19.15
N HIS A 79 6.19 14.11 -17.97
CA HIS A 79 7.65 14.11 -17.82
C HIS A 79 8.24 12.78 -17.34
N GLY A 80 7.48 11.67 -17.50
CA GLY A 80 7.97 10.31 -17.26
C GLY A 80 8.12 9.95 -15.78
N PHE A 81 7.36 10.61 -14.90
CA PHE A 81 7.24 10.20 -13.51
C PHE A 81 5.99 9.35 -13.31
N ASP A 82 6.18 8.19 -12.70
CA ASP A 82 5.08 7.47 -12.06
C ASP A 82 4.60 8.22 -10.82
N ILE A 83 3.42 7.86 -10.33
CA ILE A 83 2.86 8.39 -9.09
C ILE A 83 2.91 7.35 -7.96
N ALA A 84 3.09 7.81 -6.73
CA ALA A 84 2.81 7.10 -5.50
C ALA A 84 1.89 8.00 -4.65
N CYS A 85 0.58 7.82 -4.81
CA CYS A 85 -0.42 8.69 -4.20
C CYS A 85 -0.96 8.07 -2.91
N HIS A 86 -0.66 8.69 -1.77
CA HIS A 86 -1.27 8.34 -0.49
C HIS A 86 -2.75 8.72 -0.52
N ALA A 87 -3.62 7.77 -0.26
CA ALA A 87 -5.05 7.97 -0.07
C ALA A 87 -5.61 6.96 0.93
N ILE A 88 -6.09 7.44 2.07
CA ILE A 88 -6.63 6.61 3.16
C ILE A 88 -8.16 6.64 3.17
N GLY A 89 -8.76 7.81 3.19
CA GLY A 89 -10.22 7.94 3.20
C GLY A 89 -10.86 7.53 1.87
N ASP A 90 -12.11 7.09 1.93
CA ASP A 90 -12.85 6.65 0.75
C ASP A 90 -13.04 7.76 -0.29
N GLU A 91 -13.23 9.01 0.15
CA GLU A 91 -13.36 10.15 -0.76
C GLU A 91 -12.00 10.55 -1.35
N ALA A 92 -10.92 10.49 -0.56
CA ALA A 92 -9.56 10.71 -1.06
C ALA A 92 -9.19 9.71 -2.15
N ASN A 93 -9.53 8.43 -1.96
CA ASN A 93 -9.33 7.38 -2.96
C ASN A 93 -10.15 7.66 -4.24
N THR A 94 -11.43 8.03 -4.12
CA THR A 94 -12.27 8.40 -5.27
C THR A 94 -11.63 9.54 -6.07
N ILE A 95 -11.15 10.59 -5.39
CA ILE A 95 -10.49 11.74 -6.01
C ILE A 95 -9.19 11.33 -6.72
N ALA A 96 -8.34 10.52 -6.06
CA ALA A 96 -7.10 10.03 -6.65
C ALA A 96 -7.37 9.20 -7.92
N LEU A 97 -8.33 8.27 -7.87
CA LEU A 97 -8.72 7.46 -9.02
C LEU A 97 -9.28 8.29 -10.18
N ASN A 98 -10.05 9.34 -9.87
CA ASN A 98 -10.54 10.27 -10.89
C ASN A 98 -9.39 11.03 -11.56
N ALA A 99 -8.41 11.51 -10.80
CA ALA A 99 -7.23 12.18 -11.32
C ALA A 99 -6.38 11.24 -12.20
N VAL A 100 -6.19 9.98 -11.78
CA VAL A 100 -5.49 8.97 -12.60
C VAL A 100 -6.23 8.74 -13.92
N ALA A 101 -7.55 8.57 -13.88
CA ALA A 101 -8.36 8.37 -15.10
C ALA A 101 -8.25 9.57 -16.07
N ALA A 102 -8.22 10.80 -15.54
CA ALA A 102 -8.13 12.03 -16.36
C ALA A 102 -6.73 12.28 -16.92
N THR A 103 -5.67 11.78 -16.28
CA THR A 103 -4.28 12.08 -16.64
C THR A 103 -3.54 10.90 -17.25
N HIS A 104 -4.13 9.70 -17.21
CA HIS A 104 -3.49 8.44 -17.57
C HIS A 104 -2.18 8.20 -16.80
N ALA A 105 -2.11 8.66 -15.55
CA ALA A 105 -0.97 8.45 -14.69
C ALA A 105 -0.80 6.95 -14.36
N HIS A 106 0.46 6.52 -14.21
CA HIS A 106 0.81 5.15 -13.84
C HIS A 106 1.46 5.13 -12.46
N GLY A 107 1.35 4.02 -11.73
CA GLY A 107 2.00 3.86 -10.44
C GLY A 107 1.11 3.22 -9.39
N SER A 108 1.10 3.77 -8.19
CA SER A 108 0.41 3.19 -7.04
C SER A 108 -0.47 4.18 -6.29
N ILE A 109 -1.52 3.62 -5.67
CA ILE A 109 -2.19 4.24 -4.54
C ILE A 109 -1.64 3.58 -3.28
N GLU A 110 -1.06 4.40 -2.42
CA GLU A 110 -0.52 3.99 -1.12
C GLU A 110 -1.63 3.96 -0.08
N HIS A 111 -1.62 2.97 0.73
CA HIS A 111 -2.60 2.60 1.74
C HIS A 111 -3.90 2.04 1.17
N ALA A 112 -4.62 2.73 0.29
CA ALA A 112 -5.93 2.28 -0.23
C ALA A 112 -6.81 1.72 0.90
N GLN A 113 -6.86 2.45 2.04
CA GLN A 113 -7.23 1.90 3.33
C GLN A 113 -8.74 1.77 3.51
N MET A 114 -9.53 2.71 2.96
CA MET A 114 -10.98 2.61 2.87
C MET A 114 -11.44 2.89 1.44
N LEU A 115 -12.15 1.94 0.84
CA LEU A 115 -12.61 2.05 -0.54
C LEU A 115 -14.11 1.87 -0.66
N LYS A 116 -14.75 2.73 -1.43
CA LYS A 116 -16.12 2.50 -1.86
C LYS A 116 -16.17 1.26 -2.77
N PRO A 117 -17.19 0.40 -2.68
CA PRO A 117 -17.29 -0.80 -3.52
C PRO A 117 -17.16 -0.51 -5.03
N VAL A 118 -17.66 0.65 -5.48
CA VAL A 118 -17.58 1.08 -6.89
C VAL A 118 -16.18 1.47 -7.35
N ASP A 119 -15.28 1.79 -6.42
CA ASP A 119 -13.91 2.21 -6.70
C ASP A 119 -12.93 1.03 -6.75
N ILE A 120 -13.27 -0.11 -6.13
CA ILE A 120 -12.38 -1.29 -6.06
C ILE A 120 -11.98 -1.79 -7.45
N PRO A 121 -12.88 -2.04 -8.42
CA PRO A 121 -12.49 -2.55 -9.75
C PRO A 121 -11.67 -1.54 -10.56
N ARG A 122 -11.78 -0.26 -10.24
CA ARG A 122 -11.07 0.81 -10.96
C ARG A 122 -9.55 0.72 -10.83
N PHE A 123 -9.03 0.13 -9.75
CA PHE A 123 -7.59 -0.09 -9.61
C PHE A 123 -7.05 -0.97 -10.75
N ALA A 124 -7.69 -2.10 -11.00
CA ALA A 124 -7.32 -3.00 -12.09
C ALA A 124 -7.58 -2.37 -13.47
N GLU A 125 -8.73 -1.71 -13.65
CA GLU A 125 -9.10 -1.02 -14.90
C GLU A 125 -8.10 0.06 -15.30
N LEU A 126 -7.55 0.79 -14.31
CA LEU A 126 -6.57 1.85 -14.50
C LEU A 126 -5.11 1.34 -14.47
N GLY A 127 -4.90 0.03 -14.27
CA GLY A 127 -3.57 -0.57 -14.19
C GLY A 127 -2.74 -0.13 -12.98
N LEU A 128 -3.40 0.28 -11.90
CA LEU A 128 -2.75 0.74 -10.67
C LEU A 128 -2.34 -0.41 -9.76
N THR A 129 -1.25 -0.20 -9.05
CA THR A 129 -0.87 -1.02 -7.90
C THR A 129 -1.52 -0.47 -6.64
N ALA A 130 -2.14 -1.33 -5.83
CA ALA A 130 -2.49 -1.01 -4.46
C ALA A 130 -1.31 -1.39 -3.55
N SER A 131 -0.65 -0.38 -3.00
CA SER A 131 0.46 -0.54 -2.05
C SER A 131 -0.11 -0.51 -0.65
N ILE A 132 -0.29 -1.69 -0.07
CA ILE A 132 -1.04 -1.91 1.17
C ILE A 132 -0.12 -2.18 2.36
N GLN A 133 -0.61 -1.86 3.56
CA GLN A 133 0.10 -2.07 4.83
C GLN A 133 -0.80 -2.87 5.78
N PRO A 134 -0.77 -4.22 5.71
CA PRO A 134 -1.68 -5.04 6.53
C PRO A 134 -1.50 -4.88 8.04
N GLN A 135 -0.28 -4.55 8.51
CA GLN A 135 -0.05 -4.29 9.93
C GLN A 135 -0.88 -3.08 10.43
N HIS A 136 -1.10 -2.05 9.58
CA HIS A 136 -1.94 -0.92 9.95
C HIS A 136 -3.39 -1.34 10.26
N ALA A 137 -3.91 -2.41 9.62
CA ALA A 137 -5.24 -2.92 9.94
C ALA A 137 -5.32 -3.43 11.38
N MET A 138 -4.23 -4.00 11.90
CA MET A 138 -4.15 -4.47 13.29
C MET A 138 -4.11 -3.31 14.27
N ASP A 139 -3.33 -2.28 13.95
CA ASP A 139 -3.18 -1.07 14.77
C ASP A 139 -4.48 -0.25 14.79
N ASP A 140 -5.21 -0.24 13.68
CA ASP A 140 -6.38 0.63 13.47
C ASP A 140 -7.72 -0.04 13.80
N ARG A 141 -7.80 -1.37 13.97
CA ARG A 141 -9.08 -2.11 14.08
C ARG A 141 -10.05 -1.56 15.15
N ASP A 142 -9.52 -1.14 16.30
CA ASP A 142 -10.34 -0.59 17.39
C ASP A 142 -10.73 0.86 17.12
N VAL A 143 -9.84 1.60 16.45
CA VAL A 143 -10.07 2.99 16.02
C VAL A 143 -11.14 3.05 14.93
N ILE A 144 -11.12 2.11 13.98
CA ILE A 144 -12.16 1.93 12.94
C ILE A 144 -13.53 1.73 13.59
N THR A 145 -13.64 0.79 14.51
CA THR A 145 -14.91 0.48 15.19
C THR A 145 -15.50 1.72 15.87
N ARG A 146 -14.63 2.59 16.38
CA ARG A 146 -15.04 3.82 17.06
C ARG A 146 -15.40 4.96 16.11
N PHE A 147 -14.54 5.24 15.12
CA PHE A 147 -14.61 6.48 14.35
C PHE A 147 -15.20 6.30 12.96
N TRP A 148 -15.12 5.09 12.39
CA TRP A 148 -15.74 4.70 11.14
C TRP A 148 -16.88 3.69 11.37
N ALA A 149 -17.69 3.92 12.40
CA ALA A 149 -18.77 3.00 12.79
C ALA A 149 -19.78 2.71 11.67
N ASN A 150 -19.99 3.66 10.74
CA ASN A 150 -20.85 3.50 9.57
C ASN A 150 -20.10 4.02 8.32
N PRO A 151 -19.06 3.35 7.87
CA PRO A 151 -18.26 3.79 6.73
C PRO A 151 -19.05 3.64 5.43
N ALA A 152 -18.81 4.55 4.48
CA ALA A 152 -19.34 4.42 3.12
C ALA A 152 -18.53 3.41 2.29
N GLY A 153 -17.34 3.04 2.74
CA GLY A 153 -16.43 2.12 2.11
C GLY A 153 -16.15 0.89 2.96
N ILE A 154 -15.38 -0.03 2.40
CA ILE A 154 -14.84 -1.21 3.06
C ILE A 154 -13.45 -0.85 3.58
N PRO A 155 -13.20 -0.87 4.90
CA PRO A 155 -11.87 -0.68 5.44
C PRO A 155 -10.96 -1.87 5.07
N TYR A 156 -9.72 -1.61 4.71
CA TYR A 156 -8.70 -2.63 4.39
C TYR A 156 -9.20 -3.72 3.42
N PRO A 157 -9.69 -3.36 2.21
CA PRO A 157 -10.37 -4.28 1.30
C PRO A 157 -9.36 -5.13 0.50
N PHE A 158 -8.43 -5.82 1.17
CA PHE A 158 -7.33 -6.53 0.52
C PHE A 158 -7.80 -7.63 -0.42
N ARG A 159 -8.73 -8.48 0.06
CA ARG A 159 -9.29 -9.56 -0.73
C ARG A 159 -10.13 -9.03 -1.88
N ALA A 160 -10.93 -8.00 -1.64
CA ALA A 160 -11.77 -7.41 -2.67
C ALA A 160 -10.92 -6.78 -3.80
N LEU A 161 -9.79 -6.13 -3.47
CA LEU A 161 -8.82 -5.62 -4.46
C LEU A 161 -8.19 -6.75 -5.26
N HIS A 162 -7.72 -7.81 -4.57
CA HIS A 162 -7.14 -8.99 -5.21
C HIS A 162 -8.13 -9.65 -6.19
N ASP A 163 -9.36 -9.90 -5.74
CA ASP A 163 -10.40 -10.57 -6.54
C ASP A 163 -10.86 -9.72 -7.73
N ALA A 164 -10.73 -8.40 -7.65
CA ALA A 164 -10.93 -7.48 -8.77
C ALA A 164 -9.75 -7.46 -9.77
N GLY A 165 -8.67 -8.22 -9.52
CA GLY A 165 -7.50 -8.29 -10.39
C GLY A 165 -6.46 -7.19 -10.19
N THR A 166 -6.54 -6.46 -9.08
CA THR A 166 -5.57 -5.42 -8.74
C THR A 166 -4.22 -6.03 -8.36
N THR A 167 -3.13 -5.46 -8.88
CA THR A 167 -1.79 -5.79 -8.39
C THR A 167 -1.60 -5.28 -6.97
N LEU A 168 -1.30 -6.19 -6.04
CA LEU A 168 -1.00 -5.84 -4.65
C LEU A 168 0.52 -5.78 -4.43
N ARG A 169 0.96 -4.83 -3.61
CA ARG A 169 2.31 -4.76 -3.02
C ARG A 169 2.16 -4.50 -1.54
N MET A 170 2.92 -5.22 -0.73
CA MET A 170 2.89 -5.09 0.72
C MET A 170 4.14 -4.38 1.24
N GLY A 171 3.95 -3.49 2.18
CA GLY A 171 5.02 -2.77 2.87
C GLY A 171 4.65 -2.47 4.30
N SER A 172 5.61 -1.92 5.05
CA SER A 172 5.44 -1.54 6.46
C SER A 172 5.15 -0.07 6.68
N ASP A 173 5.44 0.78 5.69
CA ASP A 173 5.46 2.24 5.88
C ASP A 173 6.36 2.66 7.04
N ALA A 174 7.54 2.02 7.15
CA ALA A 174 8.47 2.29 8.24
C ALA A 174 8.83 3.78 8.34
N PRO A 175 8.87 4.37 9.55
CA PRO A 175 8.87 3.71 10.86
C PRO A 175 7.48 3.52 11.50
N VAL A 176 6.37 3.70 10.76
CA VAL A 176 5.01 3.55 11.30
C VAL A 176 4.78 2.11 11.76
N ALA A 177 5.16 1.13 10.96
CA ALA A 177 5.27 -0.26 11.40
C ALA A 177 6.72 -0.77 11.24
N PRO A 178 7.12 -1.82 11.96
CA PRO A 178 8.44 -2.43 11.80
C PRO A 178 8.71 -2.94 10.38
N LEU A 179 9.98 -2.97 9.96
CA LEU A 179 10.40 -3.46 8.64
C LEU A 179 10.21 -4.96 8.43
N ASP A 180 9.82 -5.70 9.46
CA ASP A 180 9.60 -7.15 9.39
C ASP A 180 8.41 -7.49 8.49
N PRO A 181 8.61 -8.12 7.32
CA PRO A 181 7.53 -8.44 6.39
C PRO A 181 6.57 -9.50 6.93
N TRP A 182 7.01 -10.33 7.88
CA TRP A 182 6.19 -11.40 8.43
C TRP A 182 5.07 -10.88 9.32
N LEU A 183 5.23 -9.68 9.89
CA LEU A 183 4.13 -8.99 10.59
C LEU A 183 3.01 -8.65 9.62
N ALA A 184 3.37 -8.08 8.46
CA ALA A 184 2.41 -7.74 7.42
C ALA A 184 1.76 -8.99 6.80
N ILE A 185 2.55 -10.05 6.53
CA ILE A 185 2.03 -11.32 6.01
C ILE A 185 1.06 -11.96 7.01
N SER A 186 1.43 -12.03 8.30
CA SER A 186 0.56 -12.54 9.36
C SER A 186 -0.76 -11.78 9.43
N ALA A 187 -0.70 -10.45 9.41
CA ALA A 187 -1.90 -9.60 9.44
C ALA A 187 -2.78 -9.80 8.20
N ALA A 188 -2.17 -9.91 7.01
CA ALA A 188 -2.90 -10.10 5.76
C ALA A 188 -3.59 -11.48 5.68
N VAL A 189 -2.96 -12.53 6.20
CA VAL A 189 -3.45 -13.91 6.09
C VAL A 189 -4.44 -14.25 7.20
N LEU A 190 -4.14 -13.84 8.43
CA LEU A 190 -4.87 -14.30 9.62
C LEU A 190 -5.80 -13.22 10.21
N GLY A 191 -5.64 -11.95 9.80
CA GLY A 191 -6.47 -10.85 10.28
C GLY A 191 -6.32 -10.58 11.79
N THR A 192 -5.28 -11.12 12.41
CA THR A 192 -5.01 -10.94 13.84
C THR A 192 -3.53 -11.02 14.15
N GLU A 193 -3.14 -10.42 15.28
CA GLU A 193 -1.76 -10.44 15.79
C GLU A 193 -1.50 -11.54 16.81
N SER A 194 -2.55 -12.13 17.35
CA SER A 194 -2.50 -13.10 18.43
C SER A 194 -3.67 -14.08 18.32
N SER A 195 -3.44 -15.35 18.69
CA SER A 195 -4.46 -16.37 18.78
C SER A 195 -5.53 -16.09 19.87
N ASP A 196 -5.26 -15.16 20.77
CA ASP A 196 -6.22 -14.74 21.82
C ASP A 196 -7.23 -13.70 21.33
N ARG A 197 -7.12 -13.25 20.07
CA ARG A 197 -7.96 -12.20 19.52
C ARG A 197 -8.63 -12.63 18.23
N GLU A 198 -9.95 -12.40 18.12
CA GLU A 198 -10.71 -12.69 16.91
C GLU A 198 -10.14 -11.98 15.69
N PRO A 199 -10.11 -12.63 14.52
CA PRO A 199 -9.68 -11.99 13.27
C PRO A 199 -10.51 -10.73 12.95
N PHE A 200 -9.84 -9.70 12.49
CA PHE A 200 -10.47 -8.49 11.97
C PHE A 200 -10.79 -8.70 10.48
N GLN A 201 -12.05 -8.57 10.10
CA GLN A 201 -12.53 -8.74 8.72
C GLN A 201 -11.96 -9.99 8.02
N PRO A 202 -12.24 -11.21 8.54
CA PRO A 202 -11.68 -12.44 7.97
C PRO A 202 -12.02 -12.63 6.48
N GLU A 203 -13.11 -12.02 5.99
CA GLU A 203 -13.51 -12.02 4.59
C GLU A 203 -12.56 -11.18 3.70
N GLN A 204 -11.76 -10.29 4.28
CA GLN A 204 -10.75 -9.51 3.57
C GLN A 204 -9.34 -10.11 3.67
N CYS A 205 -9.16 -11.20 4.40
CA CYS A 205 -7.87 -11.88 4.49
C CYS A 205 -7.45 -12.48 3.14
N LEU A 206 -6.15 -12.41 2.87
CA LEU A 206 -5.50 -13.00 1.70
C LEU A 206 -5.03 -14.43 2.05
N ASP A 207 -4.74 -15.23 1.03
CA ASP A 207 -4.00 -16.48 1.23
C ASP A 207 -2.49 -16.23 1.34
N VAL A 208 -1.74 -17.24 1.81
CA VAL A 208 -0.29 -17.15 2.01
C VAL A 208 0.44 -16.92 0.69
N HIS A 209 0.02 -17.57 -0.41
CA HIS A 209 0.63 -17.42 -1.73
C HIS A 209 0.53 -15.98 -2.22
N THR A 210 -0.65 -15.39 -2.17
CA THR A 210 -0.89 -14.00 -2.54
C THR A 210 -0.08 -13.04 -1.67
N SER A 211 -0.03 -13.28 -0.35
CA SER A 211 0.69 -12.42 0.60
C SER A 211 2.20 -12.48 0.40
N LEU A 212 2.76 -13.66 0.18
CA LEU A 212 4.18 -13.83 -0.16
C LEU A 212 4.50 -13.15 -1.49
N ALA A 213 3.70 -13.39 -2.54
CA ALA A 213 3.88 -12.75 -3.83
C ALA A 213 3.87 -11.21 -3.73
N ALA A 214 2.91 -10.64 -2.98
CA ALA A 214 2.82 -9.20 -2.77
C ALA A 214 4.00 -8.61 -1.97
N SER A 215 4.72 -9.45 -1.20
CA SER A 215 5.88 -9.06 -0.40
C SER A 215 7.23 -9.20 -1.14
N THR A 216 7.23 -9.80 -2.34
CA THR A 216 8.46 -9.97 -3.15
C THR A 216 8.60 -8.90 -4.21
N ALA A 217 9.83 -8.56 -4.59
CA ALA A 217 10.10 -7.58 -5.66
C ALA A 217 9.54 -8.05 -7.02
N THR A 218 9.53 -9.36 -7.28
CA THR A 218 9.02 -9.93 -8.53
C THR A 218 7.49 -10.02 -8.59
N GLY A 219 6.79 -9.89 -7.45
CA GLY A 219 5.35 -10.14 -7.35
C GLY A 219 4.97 -11.62 -7.48
N ARG A 220 5.89 -12.52 -7.17
CA ARG A 220 5.70 -13.97 -7.23
C ARG A 220 6.20 -14.63 -5.96
N ASP A 221 5.55 -15.69 -5.55
CA ASP A 221 5.90 -16.52 -4.39
C ASP A 221 6.86 -17.68 -4.73
N ARG A 222 7.42 -17.69 -5.95
CA ARG A 222 8.28 -18.76 -6.47
C ARG A 222 9.38 -18.20 -7.36
N LEU A 223 10.49 -18.89 -7.37
CA LEU A 223 11.63 -18.60 -8.23
C LEU A 223 11.41 -19.17 -9.64
N ALA A 224 11.88 -18.45 -10.65
CA ALA A 224 11.92 -18.90 -12.03
C ALA A 224 13.29 -18.59 -12.65
N SER A 225 13.64 -19.33 -13.69
CA SER A 225 14.86 -19.05 -14.44
C SER A 225 14.84 -17.66 -15.04
N GLY A 226 15.88 -16.87 -14.79
CA GLY A 226 15.99 -15.48 -15.20
C GLY A 226 15.54 -14.46 -14.17
N ASP A 227 15.03 -14.90 -13.01
CA ASP A 227 14.78 -13.99 -11.88
C ASP A 227 16.09 -13.45 -11.31
N PRO A 228 16.06 -12.24 -10.72
CA PRO A 228 17.16 -11.77 -9.88
C PRO A 228 17.50 -12.79 -8.81
N ALA A 229 18.81 -12.96 -8.53
CA ALA A 229 19.27 -13.88 -7.49
C ALA A 229 19.14 -13.27 -6.09
N ASP A 230 17.99 -12.66 -5.81
CA ASP A 230 17.58 -12.13 -4.52
C ASP A 230 16.72 -13.19 -3.85
N VAL A 231 17.29 -13.91 -2.90
CA VAL A 231 16.70 -15.15 -2.36
C VAL A 231 16.80 -15.15 -0.84
N VAL A 232 15.71 -15.57 -0.19
CA VAL A 232 15.70 -15.89 1.24
C VAL A 232 15.50 -17.39 1.39
N LEU A 233 16.42 -18.04 2.12
CA LEU A 233 16.33 -19.45 2.49
C LEU A 233 15.78 -19.56 3.91
N LEU A 234 14.71 -20.32 4.07
CA LEU A 234 14.07 -20.61 5.34
C LEU A 234 14.30 -22.10 5.72
N ASP A 235 14.40 -22.41 7.01
CA ASP A 235 14.39 -23.78 7.54
C ASP A 235 13.02 -24.24 8.04
N ALA A 236 12.00 -23.39 7.87
CA ALA A 236 10.59 -23.71 8.12
C ALA A 236 9.74 -23.37 6.89
N ASP A 237 8.64 -24.07 6.73
CA ASP A 237 7.69 -23.86 5.65
C ASP A 237 6.66 -22.79 6.03
N PRO A 238 6.66 -21.60 5.38
CA PRO A 238 5.69 -20.55 5.69
C PRO A 238 4.25 -20.94 5.35
N TYR A 239 4.04 -21.89 4.45
CA TYR A 239 2.69 -22.39 4.13
C TYR A 239 2.09 -23.27 5.22
N ALA A 240 2.91 -23.77 6.13
CA ALA A 240 2.48 -24.53 7.29
C ALA A 240 2.25 -23.68 8.55
N ALA A 241 2.56 -22.38 8.49
CA ALA A 241 2.37 -21.45 9.61
C ALA A 241 0.90 -20.98 9.65
N ASP A 242 0.08 -21.68 10.43
CA ASP A 242 -1.37 -21.48 10.53
C ASP A 242 -1.82 -20.66 11.74
N THR A 243 -0.88 -20.17 12.55
CA THR A 243 -1.14 -19.29 13.70
C THR A 243 -0.38 -17.98 13.58
N PRO A 244 -0.88 -16.88 14.19
CA PRO A 244 -0.18 -15.59 14.21
C PRO A 244 1.22 -15.72 14.82
N GLU A 245 1.38 -16.49 15.88
CA GLU A 245 2.65 -16.70 16.57
C GLU A 245 3.66 -17.43 15.67
N ALA A 246 3.22 -18.48 14.96
CA ALA A 246 4.07 -19.22 14.03
C ALA A 246 4.50 -18.37 12.84
N MET A 247 3.56 -17.62 12.22
CA MET A 247 3.86 -16.74 11.09
C MET A 247 4.82 -15.62 11.49
N ARG A 248 4.59 -14.99 12.64
CA ARG A 248 5.42 -13.89 13.17
C ARG A 248 6.78 -14.37 13.69
N ALA A 249 6.96 -15.68 13.92
CA ALA A 249 8.25 -16.27 14.27
C ALA A 249 9.15 -16.57 13.06
N MET A 250 8.63 -16.48 11.83
CA MET A 250 9.38 -16.79 10.60
C MET A 250 10.73 -16.08 10.44
N PRO A 251 10.97 -14.83 10.96
CA PRO A 251 12.31 -14.24 10.94
C PRO A 251 13.38 -15.09 11.62
N GLN A 252 13.02 -15.90 12.61
CA GLN A 252 13.94 -16.79 13.34
C GLN A 252 14.35 -18.01 12.49
N HIS A 253 13.62 -18.28 11.41
CA HIS A 253 13.82 -19.37 10.47
C HIS A 253 14.60 -18.96 9.21
N VAL A 254 15.07 -17.71 9.13
CA VAL A 254 15.91 -17.23 8.03
C VAL A 254 17.33 -17.81 8.21
N VAL A 255 17.67 -18.73 7.32
CA VAL A 255 19.01 -19.36 7.30
C VAL A 255 20.00 -18.50 6.54
N MET A 256 19.53 -17.89 5.43
CA MET A 256 20.40 -17.12 4.54
C MET A 256 19.56 -16.14 3.71
N THR A 257 20.14 -14.99 3.45
CA THR A 257 19.64 -14.05 2.45
C THR A 257 20.74 -13.81 1.42
N LEU A 258 20.39 -13.92 0.14
CA LEU A 258 21.26 -13.56 -0.98
C LEU A 258 20.71 -12.29 -1.64
N LEU A 259 21.60 -11.38 -1.97
CA LEU A 259 21.32 -10.20 -2.77
C LEU A 259 22.22 -10.22 -4.01
N CYS A 260 21.63 -10.19 -5.20
CA CYS A 260 22.37 -10.33 -6.48
C CYS A 260 23.22 -11.61 -6.55
N GLY A 261 22.87 -12.65 -5.79
CA GLY A 261 23.58 -13.94 -5.77
C GLY A 261 24.76 -14.00 -4.81
N GLU A 262 24.98 -12.98 -3.99
CA GLU A 262 26.05 -12.89 -3.00
C GLU A 262 25.52 -12.87 -1.54
#